data_2108b8a8622db318c2f60cfe5e556a38
#
_entry.id   2108b8a8622db318c2f60cfe5e556a38
#
_cell.length_a   1.000
_cell.length_b   1.000
_cell.length_c   1.000
_cell.angle_alpha   90.00
_cell.angle_beta   90.00
_cell.angle_gamma   90.00
#
_symmetry.space_group_name_H-M   'P 1'
#
loop_
_entity.id
_entity.type
_entity.pdbx_description
1 polymer ?
#
loop_
_entity_poly.entity_id
_entity_poly.type
_entity_poly.pdbx_seq_one_letter_code
_entity_poly.pdbx_strand_id
1 'polypeptide(L)'
;MKLVYFASVRQALGKPEETISVPASVTTVGGLATFLAAQGPAYAAVFSDPRSLRAAVNQVHARFADPVSDTDEVAFFPTVTGG
;
A
#
# COMPACT_ATOMS: atom_id res chain seq x y z
N MET A 1 7.62 9.23 1.69
CA MET A 1 6.56 8.38 2.26
C MET A 1 7.16 7.08 2.75
N LYS A 2 6.83 6.69 3.94
CA LYS A 2 7.23 5.39 4.49
C LYS A 2 6.14 4.37 4.22
N LEU A 3 6.51 3.24 3.64
CA LEU A 3 5.59 2.13 3.37
C LEU A 3 5.97 0.96 4.27
N VAL A 4 4.97 0.36 4.91
CA VAL A 4 5.15 -0.79 5.80
C VAL A 4 4.30 -1.95 5.27
N TYR A 5 4.90 -3.12 5.20
CA TYR A 5 4.25 -4.29 4.61
C TYR A 5 4.14 -5.42 5.62
N PHE A 6 2.98 -6.05 5.66
CA PHE A 6 2.70 -7.14 6.60
C PHE A 6 2.27 -8.41 5.89
N ALA A 7 2.52 -9.54 6.53
CA ALA A 7 2.03 -10.85 6.12
C ALA A 7 2.35 -11.17 4.66
N SER A 8 1.35 -11.56 3.87
CA SER A 8 1.57 -11.96 2.49
C SER A 8 2.09 -10.82 1.61
N VAL A 9 1.77 -9.57 1.93
CA VAL A 9 2.31 -8.41 1.21
C VAL A 9 3.82 -8.33 1.43
N ARG A 10 4.26 -8.46 2.67
CA ARG A 10 5.68 -8.47 3.01
C ARG A 10 6.41 -9.61 2.30
N GLN A 11 5.82 -10.80 2.29
CA GLN A 11 6.41 -11.96 1.63
C GLN A 11 6.55 -11.75 0.12
N ALA A 12 5.50 -11.22 -0.51
CA ALA A 12 5.50 -11.00 -1.96
C ALA A 12 6.52 -9.96 -2.40
N LEU A 13 6.68 -8.89 -1.62
CA LEU A 13 7.60 -7.80 -1.95
C LEU A 13 9.04 -8.08 -1.47
N GLY A 14 9.21 -9.01 -0.54
CA GLY A 14 10.53 -9.40 -0.05
C GLY A 14 11.16 -8.39 0.91
N LYS A 15 10.37 -7.49 1.49
CA LYS A 15 10.89 -6.48 2.42
C LYS A 15 9.78 -6.08 3.41
N PRO A 16 10.15 -5.73 4.66
CA PRO A 16 9.17 -5.34 5.66
C PRO A 16 8.70 -3.88 5.52
N GLU A 17 9.54 -3.03 4.94
CA GLU A 17 9.25 -1.62 4.78
C GLU A 17 10.17 -1.00 3.74
N GLU A 18 9.80 0.18 3.25
CA GLU A 18 10.67 0.96 2.38
C GLU A 18 10.22 2.43 2.43
N THR A 19 11.15 3.32 2.12
CA THR A 19 10.86 4.74 1.98
C THR A 19 11.00 5.11 0.51
N ILE A 20 9.96 5.73 -0.05
CA ILE A 20 9.95 6.13 -1.45
C ILE A 20 9.48 7.56 -1.61
N SER A 21 9.87 8.17 -2.72
CA SER A 21 9.31 9.43 -3.16
C SER A 21 8.11 9.14 -4.05
N VAL A 22 7.01 9.83 -3.81
CA VAL A 22 5.76 9.62 -4.53
C VAL A 22 5.42 10.89 -5.30
N PRO A 23 4.96 10.79 -6.55
CA PRO A 23 4.56 11.97 -7.31
C PRO A 23 3.45 12.74 -6.60
N ALA A 24 3.45 14.06 -6.76
CA ALA A 24 2.43 14.92 -6.16
C ALA A 24 1.01 14.59 -6.64
N SER A 25 0.91 13.93 -7.79
CA SER A 25 -0.39 13.48 -8.32
C SER A 25 -1.01 12.33 -7.54
N VAL A 26 -0.22 11.65 -6.70
CA VAL A 26 -0.72 10.58 -5.82
C VAL A 26 -1.25 11.23 -4.55
N THR A 27 -2.57 11.28 -4.42
CA THR A 27 -3.23 11.99 -3.31
C THR A 27 -4.13 11.11 -2.45
N THR A 28 -4.33 9.85 -2.84
CA THR A 28 -5.18 8.91 -2.11
C THR A 28 -4.47 7.58 -1.94
N VAL A 29 -4.97 6.77 -1.01
CA VAL A 29 -4.47 5.39 -0.82
C VAL A 29 -4.62 4.59 -2.11
N GLY A 30 -5.76 4.72 -2.80
CA GLY A 30 -5.99 4.04 -4.08
C GLY A 30 -5.01 4.49 -5.16
N GLY A 31 -4.74 5.78 -5.25
CA GLY A 31 -3.73 6.31 -6.17
C GLY A 31 -2.34 5.78 -5.87
N LEU A 32 -2.01 5.66 -4.58
CA LEU A 32 -0.74 5.07 -4.15
C LEU A 32 -0.65 3.61 -4.58
N ALA A 33 -1.71 2.83 -4.38
CA ALA A 33 -1.72 1.42 -4.80
C ALA A 33 -1.53 1.29 -6.31
N THR A 34 -2.18 2.14 -7.10
CA THR A 34 -2.01 2.16 -8.56
C THR A 34 -0.57 2.50 -8.92
N PHE A 35 0.01 3.49 -8.27
CA PHE A 35 1.42 3.86 -8.49
C PHE A 35 2.35 2.69 -8.17
N LEU A 36 2.13 2.02 -7.04
CA LEU A 36 2.95 0.89 -6.63
C LEU A 36 2.81 -0.30 -7.58
N ALA A 37 1.60 -0.56 -8.09
CA ALA A 37 1.38 -1.65 -9.04
C ALA A 37 2.23 -1.50 -10.30
N ALA A 38 2.63 -0.31 -10.65
CA ALA A 38 3.45 -0.03 -11.82
C ALA A 38 4.96 -0.17 -11.56
N GLN A 39 5.38 -0.48 -10.35
CA GLN A 39 6.80 -0.50 -9.98
C GLN A 39 7.52 -1.79 -10.35
N GLY A 40 6.79 -2.84 -10.66
CA GLY A 40 7.38 -4.12 -11.06
C GLY A 40 6.41 -5.27 -10.90
N PRO A 41 6.80 -6.49 -11.34
CA PRO A 41 5.88 -7.64 -11.32
C PRO A 41 5.38 -8.01 -9.93
N ALA A 42 6.24 -7.97 -8.92
CA ALA A 42 5.83 -8.28 -7.55
C ALA A 42 4.83 -7.24 -7.02
N TYR A 43 5.07 -5.97 -7.33
CA TYR A 43 4.15 -4.91 -6.96
C TYR A 43 2.81 -5.04 -7.70
N ALA A 44 2.85 -5.36 -8.98
CA ALA A 44 1.62 -5.58 -9.76
C ALA A 44 0.80 -6.72 -9.16
N ALA A 45 1.44 -7.80 -8.75
CA ALA A 45 0.74 -8.94 -8.15
C ALA A 45 0.03 -8.57 -6.86
N VAL A 46 0.64 -7.69 -6.04
CA VAL A 46 0.09 -7.28 -4.74
C VAL A 46 -0.97 -6.19 -4.90
N PHE A 47 -0.69 -5.17 -5.70
CA PHE A 47 -1.47 -3.92 -5.67
C PHE A 47 -2.50 -3.81 -6.78
N SER A 48 -2.61 -4.76 -7.69
CA SER A 48 -3.59 -4.72 -8.77
C SER A 48 -5.00 -5.11 -8.35
N ASP A 49 -5.15 -5.80 -7.21
CA ASP A 49 -6.46 -6.20 -6.72
C ASP A 49 -6.72 -5.55 -5.35
N PRO A 50 -7.39 -4.39 -5.34
CA PRO A 50 -7.66 -3.68 -4.07
C PRO A 50 -8.56 -4.47 -3.12
N ARG A 51 -9.31 -5.46 -3.62
CA ARG A 51 -10.17 -6.26 -2.76
C ARG A 51 -9.38 -7.18 -1.84
N SER A 52 -8.14 -7.49 -2.19
CA SER A 52 -7.28 -8.34 -1.38
C SER A 52 -6.42 -7.56 -0.40
N LEU A 53 -6.55 -6.24 -0.37
CA LEU A 53 -5.71 -5.35 0.43
C LEU A 53 -6.50 -4.52 1.41
N ARG A 54 -5.82 -4.22 2.52
CA ARG A 54 -6.24 -3.20 3.48
C ARG A 54 -5.07 -2.25 3.71
N ALA A 55 -5.39 -1.04 4.14
CA ALA A 55 -4.37 -0.02 4.40
C ALA A 55 -4.62 0.70 5.70
N ALA A 56 -3.55 1.21 6.29
CA ALA A 56 -3.62 2.11 7.43
C ALA A 56 -2.67 3.28 7.16
N VAL A 57 -3.15 4.49 7.38
CA VAL A 57 -2.35 5.71 7.24
C VAL A 57 -2.05 6.22 8.64
N ASN A 58 -0.76 6.32 8.96
CA ASN A 58 -0.30 6.73 10.30
C ASN A 58 -0.99 5.90 11.39
N GLN A 59 -1.06 4.57 11.15
CA GLN A 59 -1.59 3.58 12.08
C GLN A 59 -3.11 3.64 12.29
N VAL A 60 -3.83 4.34 11.41
CA VAL A 60 -5.28 4.41 11.45
C VAL A 60 -5.83 3.76 10.18
N HIS A 61 -6.76 2.84 10.33
CA HIS A 61 -7.40 2.19 9.18
C HIS A 61 -7.90 3.23 8.19
N ALA A 62 -7.60 3.00 6.91
CA ALA A 62 -7.95 3.92 5.84
C ALA A 62 -8.63 3.18 4.70
N ARG A 63 -9.51 3.89 4.00
CA ARG A 63 -10.14 3.41 2.78
C ARG A 63 -9.31 3.87 1.59
N PHE A 64 -9.52 3.24 0.44
CA PHE A 64 -8.78 3.62 -0.76
C PHE A 64 -9.08 5.06 -1.22
N ALA A 65 -10.23 5.60 -0.84
CA ALA A 65 -10.58 6.99 -1.14
C ALA A 65 -9.92 8.00 -0.19
N ASP A 66 -9.36 7.55 0.91
CA ASP A 66 -8.80 8.45 1.91
C ASP A 66 -7.49 9.10 1.44
N PRO A 67 -7.22 10.33 1.88
CA PRO A 67 -6.05 11.06 1.40
C PRO A 67 -4.74 10.56 1.99
N VAL A 68 -3.67 10.74 1.21
CA VAL A 68 -2.29 10.52 1.69
C VAL A 68 -1.44 11.72 1.28
N SER A 69 -0.35 11.93 2.00
CA SER A 69 0.68 12.89 1.65
C SER A 69 2.06 12.24 1.75
N ASP A 70 3.05 12.86 1.15
CA ASP A 70 4.40 12.29 1.05
C ASP A 70 5.07 12.10 2.41
N THR A 71 4.60 12.75 3.44
CA THR A 71 5.14 12.61 4.80
C THR A 71 4.46 11.52 5.62
N ASP A 72 3.45 10.86 5.07
CA ASP A 72 2.71 9.83 5.80
C ASP A 72 3.45 8.50 5.85
N GLU A 73 3.09 7.69 6.85
CA GLU A 73 3.42 6.27 6.88
C GLU A 73 2.17 5.50 6.46
N VAL A 74 2.30 4.68 5.44
CA VAL A 74 1.18 3.87 4.93
C VAL A 74 1.53 2.39 5.05
N ALA A 75 0.71 1.66 5.78
CA ALA A 75 0.86 0.22 5.93
C ALA A 75 -0.12 -0.49 5.00
N PHE A 76 0.35 -1.57 4.37
CA PHE A 76 -0.49 -2.45 3.57
C PHE A 76 -0.45 -3.86 4.13
N PHE A 77 -1.60 -4.49 4.18
CA PHE A 77 -1.74 -5.85 4.70
C PHE A 77 -2.91 -6.55 3.99
N PRO A 78 -2.94 -7.89 4.02
CA PRO A 78 -4.01 -8.62 3.34
C PRO A 78 -5.32 -8.49 4.11
N THR A 79 -6.43 -8.65 3.37
CA THR A 79 -7.73 -8.79 4.01
C THR A 79 -7.74 -10.05 4.85
N VAL A 80 -8.38 -9.98 6.00
CA VAL A 80 -8.68 -11.17 6.77
C VAL A 80 -9.78 -11.90 6.01
N THR A 81 -9.45 -13.04 5.45
CA THR A 81 -10.47 -13.91 4.92
C THR A 81 -11.20 -14.45 6.14
N GLY A 82 -12.22 -13.81 6.53
CA GLY A 82 -12.96 -14.20 7.71
C GLY A 82 -13.67 -15.45 7.49
N GLY A 83 -13.08 -16.10 7.06
CA GLY A 83 -13.71 -17.32 7.00
C GLY A 83 -15.11 -17.08 7.07
#